data_c5047a420be2b23eca8c3d8ccc1f1a90
#
_entry.id   c5047a420be2b23eca8c3d8ccc1f1a90
#
_cell.length_a   1.000
_cell.length_b   1.000
_cell.length_c   1.000
_cell.angle_alpha   90.00
_cell.angle_beta   90.00
_cell.angle_gamma   90.00
#
_symmetry.space_group_name_H-M   'P 1'
#
loop_
_entity.id
_entity.type
_entity.pdbx_description
1 polymer ?
#
loop_
_entity_poly.entity_id
_entity_poly.type
_entity_poly.pdbx_seq_one_letter_code
_entity_poly.pdbx_strand_id
1 'polypeptide(L)'
;MSAHDVRAGTAASSANPAIATAPASAAELRQRACRHATRALDAAEAARLLALLPGWRLQDNQLCRTFGFPDYYRTMAFVNALAYLSHAEDHHPELTVTYKNCTVRYATHSVNDGQGGLSHNDFICAAKADALIAPDTPAVTA
;
A
#
# COMPACT_ATOMS: atom_id res chain seq x y z
N MET A 1 51.87 -16.61 -32.14
CA MET A 1 51.00 -17.64 -31.57
C MET A 1 50.09 -17.02 -30.56
N SER A 2 48.86 -16.86 -30.91
CA SER A 2 47.86 -16.12 -30.17
C SER A 2 47.32 -16.95 -29.01
N ALA A 3 47.49 -16.45 -27.80
CA ALA A 3 46.74 -16.97 -26.66
C ALA A 3 45.31 -16.43 -26.76
N HIS A 4 44.36 -17.31 -27.03
CA HIS A 4 42.97 -16.97 -26.94
C HIS A 4 42.56 -16.92 -25.49
N ASP A 5 42.43 -15.72 -24.99
CA ASP A 5 41.82 -15.47 -23.72
C ASP A 5 40.30 -15.75 -23.86
N VAL A 6 39.91 -16.91 -23.39
CA VAL A 6 38.48 -17.23 -23.26
C VAL A 6 38.01 -16.54 -22.01
N ARG A 7 37.51 -15.35 -22.15
CA ARG A 7 36.68 -14.75 -21.09
C ARG A 7 35.51 -15.63 -20.84
N ALA A 8 35.57 -16.37 -19.77
CA ALA A 8 34.39 -16.92 -19.15
C ALA A 8 33.44 -15.74 -18.80
N GLY A 9 32.41 -15.61 -19.60
CA GLY A 9 31.34 -14.70 -19.25
C GLY A 9 30.78 -15.13 -17.91
N THR A 10 31.00 -14.31 -16.91
CA THR A 10 30.23 -14.41 -15.70
C THR A 10 28.77 -14.24 -16.12
N ALA A 11 28.08 -15.35 -16.20
CA ALA A 11 26.64 -15.31 -16.23
C ALA A 11 26.24 -14.48 -15.00
N ALA A 12 25.77 -13.27 -15.24
CA ALA A 12 25.07 -12.57 -14.21
C ALA A 12 24.01 -13.55 -13.71
N SER A 13 24.19 -14.03 -12.51
CA SER A 13 23.13 -14.70 -11.80
C SER A 13 21.95 -13.77 -11.90
N SER A 14 21.01 -14.08 -12.76
CA SER A 14 19.68 -13.51 -12.63
C SER A 14 19.24 -13.98 -11.26
N ALA A 15 19.46 -13.11 -10.26
CA ALA A 15 18.81 -13.28 -8.99
C ALA A 15 17.36 -13.49 -9.37
N ASN A 16 16.91 -14.71 -9.29
CA ASN A 16 15.52 -15.06 -9.33
C ASN A 16 14.84 -13.97 -8.52
N PRO A 17 13.98 -13.10 -9.11
CA PRO A 17 13.35 -12.07 -8.31
C PRO A 17 12.78 -12.84 -7.14
N ALA A 18 13.40 -12.67 -5.99
CA ALA A 18 13.09 -13.45 -4.80
C ALA A 18 11.60 -13.51 -4.77
N ILE A 19 11.03 -14.70 -4.85
CA ILE A 19 9.59 -14.87 -4.72
C ILE A 19 9.26 -13.99 -3.54
N ALA A 20 8.66 -12.82 -3.84
CA ALA A 20 8.48 -11.81 -2.84
C ALA A 20 7.62 -12.49 -1.79
N THR A 21 8.28 -12.96 -0.73
CA THR A 21 7.60 -13.64 0.37
C THR A 21 6.46 -12.74 0.78
N ALA A 22 5.30 -13.33 0.93
CA ALA A 22 4.12 -12.61 1.37
C ALA A 22 4.49 -11.79 2.63
N PRO A 23 4.14 -10.50 2.71
CA PRO A 23 4.48 -9.70 3.87
C PRO A 23 3.89 -10.30 5.13
N ALA A 24 4.71 -10.37 6.17
CA ALA A 24 4.34 -10.94 7.46
C ALA A 24 3.97 -9.88 8.50
N SER A 25 4.16 -8.60 8.18
CA SER A 25 3.90 -7.48 9.10
C SER A 25 3.57 -6.19 8.36
N ALA A 26 2.98 -5.25 9.09
CA ALA A 26 2.77 -3.88 8.58
C ALA A 26 4.10 -3.20 8.23
N ALA A 27 5.16 -3.46 8.99
CA ALA A 27 6.49 -2.91 8.71
C ALA A 27 7.03 -3.40 7.36
N GLU A 28 6.83 -4.66 7.03
CA GLU A 28 7.23 -5.20 5.71
C GLU A 28 6.40 -4.58 4.57
N LEU A 29 5.11 -4.35 4.78
CA LEU A 29 4.28 -3.63 3.82
C LEU A 29 4.81 -2.23 3.55
N ARG A 30 5.18 -1.49 4.59
CA ARG A 30 5.73 -0.13 4.46
C ARG A 30 7.03 -0.07 3.67
N GLN A 31 7.80 -1.15 3.64
CA GLN A 31 9.07 -1.23 2.91
C GLN A 31 8.88 -1.52 1.43
N ARG A 32 7.69 -1.89 1.00
CA ARG A 32 7.40 -2.21 -0.40
C ARG A 32 6.98 -0.97 -1.17
N ALA A 33 7.26 -0.97 -2.47
CA ALA A 33 6.76 0.02 -3.41
C ALA A 33 5.54 -0.54 -4.16
N CYS A 34 4.59 0.34 -4.48
CA CYS A 34 3.49 -0.01 -5.35
C CYS A 34 3.98 -0.27 -6.77
N ARG A 35 3.33 -1.20 -7.45
CA ARG A 35 3.61 -1.57 -8.84
C ARG A 35 2.31 -1.70 -9.60
N HIS A 36 2.35 -1.51 -10.91
CA HIS A 36 1.18 -1.74 -11.73
C HIS A 36 0.62 -3.15 -11.48
N ALA A 37 -0.64 -3.23 -11.10
CA ALA A 37 -1.33 -4.48 -10.79
C ALA A 37 -2.41 -4.75 -11.83
N THR A 38 -2.43 -5.96 -12.37
CA THR A 38 -3.43 -6.43 -13.32
C THR A 38 -4.31 -7.53 -12.73
N ARG A 39 -3.87 -8.14 -11.65
CA ARG A 39 -4.55 -9.23 -10.97
C ARG A 39 -5.00 -8.81 -9.58
N ALA A 40 -6.27 -9.04 -9.28
CA ALA A 40 -6.82 -8.83 -7.95
C ALA A 40 -6.36 -9.93 -6.97
N LEU A 41 -6.25 -9.55 -5.70
CA LEU A 41 -6.12 -10.51 -4.61
C LEU A 41 -7.42 -11.33 -4.47
N ASP A 42 -7.27 -12.60 -4.13
CA ASP A 42 -8.41 -13.39 -3.68
C ASP A 42 -8.82 -13.02 -2.25
N ALA A 43 -9.98 -13.51 -1.82
CA ALA A 43 -10.53 -13.18 -0.50
C ALA A 43 -9.62 -13.65 0.65
N ALA A 44 -8.94 -14.78 0.51
CA ALA A 44 -8.05 -15.33 1.53
C ALA A 44 -6.78 -14.47 1.68
N GLU A 45 -6.19 -14.04 0.57
CA GLU A 45 -5.02 -13.16 0.57
C GLU A 45 -5.37 -11.80 1.16
N ALA A 46 -6.51 -11.21 0.77
CA ALA A 46 -6.99 -9.95 1.30
C ALA A 46 -7.24 -10.02 2.81
N ALA A 47 -7.85 -11.09 3.30
CA ALA A 47 -8.09 -11.30 4.72
C ALA A 47 -6.77 -11.41 5.52
N ARG A 48 -5.78 -12.10 4.96
CA ARG A 48 -4.47 -12.27 5.57
C ARG A 48 -3.75 -10.91 5.70
N LEU A 49 -3.77 -10.09 4.66
CA LEU A 49 -3.16 -8.77 4.68
C LEU A 49 -3.92 -7.80 5.60
N LEU A 50 -5.24 -7.89 5.62
CA LEU A 50 -6.07 -7.07 6.50
C LEU A 50 -5.75 -7.31 7.98
N ALA A 51 -5.45 -8.55 8.36
CA ALA A 51 -5.05 -8.90 9.72
C ALA A 51 -3.76 -8.18 10.18
N LEU A 52 -2.91 -7.73 9.24
CA LEU A 52 -1.71 -6.94 9.53
C LEU A 52 -2.01 -5.46 9.81
N LEU A 53 -3.21 -5.00 9.48
CA LEU A 53 -3.62 -3.60 9.53
C LEU A 53 -4.90 -3.43 10.37
N PRO A 54 -4.82 -3.55 11.71
CA PRO A 54 -6.00 -3.64 12.56
C PRO A 54 -6.91 -2.39 12.55
N GLY A 55 -6.39 -1.25 12.14
CA GLY A 55 -7.19 -0.03 11.99
C GLY A 55 -8.04 0.03 10.73
N TRP A 56 -7.83 -0.90 9.80
CA TRP A 56 -8.50 -0.93 8.51
C TRP A 56 -9.60 -1.99 8.44
N ARG A 57 -10.55 -1.76 7.57
CA ARG A 57 -11.66 -2.69 7.29
C ARG A 57 -11.88 -2.80 5.79
N LEU A 58 -12.50 -3.90 5.36
CA LEU A 58 -13.02 -4.03 4.01
C LEU A 58 -14.49 -3.61 4.00
N GLN A 59 -14.83 -2.72 3.09
CA GLN A 59 -16.19 -2.24 2.88
C GLN A 59 -16.39 -1.95 1.40
N ASP A 60 -17.44 -2.51 0.80
CA ASP A 60 -17.74 -2.31 -0.62
C ASP A 60 -16.56 -2.61 -1.54
N ASN A 61 -15.83 -3.69 -1.26
CA ASN A 61 -14.64 -4.11 -1.99
C ASN A 61 -13.51 -3.05 -2.00
N GLN A 62 -13.47 -2.21 -0.98
CA GLN A 62 -12.44 -1.20 -0.76
C GLN A 62 -11.82 -1.38 0.62
N LEU A 63 -10.56 -0.99 0.75
CA LEU A 63 -9.85 -0.96 2.03
C LEU A 63 -10.03 0.42 2.66
N CYS A 64 -10.67 0.48 3.82
CA CYS A 64 -11.14 1.72 4.43
C CYS A 64 -10.60 1.92 5.84
N ARG A 65 -10.25 3.17 6.15
CA ARG A 65 -10.00 3.63 7.52
C ARG A 65 -10.42 5.08 7.67
N THR A 66 -10.99 5.41 8.84
CA THR A 66 -11.25 6.79 9.23
C THR A 66 -10.22 7.24 10.26
N PHE A 67 -9.45 8.28 9.93
CA PHE A 67 -8.49 8.93 10.81
C PHE A 67 -9.14 10.11 11.50
N GLY A 68 -9.01 10.20 12.82
CA GLY A 68 -9.54 11.30 13.63
C GLY A 68 -8.45 12.25 14.09
N PHE A 69 -8.75 13.54 14.14
CA PHE A 69 -7.83 14.61 14.52
C PHE A 69 -8.50 15.60 15.46
N PRO A 70 -7.71 16.36 16.27
CA PRO A 70 -8.27 17.33 17.22
C PRO A 70 -8.91 18.54 16.56
N ASP A 71 -8.47 18.92 15.35
CA ASP A 71 -8.88 20.14 14.66
C ASP A 71 -8.76 20.01 13.14
N TYR A 72 -9.28 21.00 12.44
CA TYR A 72 -9.27 21.04 10.97
C TYR A 72 -7.84 21.17 10.39
N TYR A 73 -7.00 21.94 11.04
CA TYR A 73 -5.62 22.14 10.58
C TYR A 73 -4.87 20.79 10.53
N ARG A 74 -4.98 19.99 11.59
CA ARG A 74 -4.32 18.68 11.65
C ARG A 74 -4.94 17.65 10.69
N THR A 75 -6.25 17.73 10.51
CA THR A 75 -6.93 16.93 9.47
C THR A 75 -6.35 17.23 8.09
N MET A 76 -6.21 18.52 7.75
CA MET A 76 -5.66 18.92 6.46
C MET A 76 -4.15 18.68 6.34
N ALA A 77 -3.41 18.76 7.42
CA ALA A 77 -1.98 18.37 7.42
C ALA A 77 -1.81 16.88 7.05
N PHE A 78 -2.66 16.02 7.59
CA PHE A 78 -2.68 14.61 7.21
C PHE A 78 -3.05 14.41 5.73
N VAL A 79 -4.07 15.11 5.26
CA VAL A 79 -4.50 15.06 3.85
C VAL A 79 -3.35 15.47 2.93
N ASN A 80 -2.61 16.52 3.25
CA ASN A 80 -1.46 16.97 2.47
C ASN A 80 -0.32 15.94 2.46
N ALA A 81 -0.02 15.33 3.60
CA ALA A 81 0.98 14.26 3.69
C ALA A 81 0.56 13.04 2.87
N LEU A 82 -0.72 12.68 2.92
CA LEU A 82 -1.28 11.57 2.15
C LEU A 82 -1.26 11.86 0.65
N ALA A 83 -1.47 13.11 0.24
CA ALA A 83 -1.35 13.52 -1.15
C ALA A 83 0.07 13.31 -1.69
N TYR A 84 1.08 13.67 -0.91
CA TYR A 84 2.48 13.41 -1.28
C TYR A 84 2.78 11.91 -1.39
N LEU A 85 2.32 11.12 -0.44
CA LEU A 85 2.45 9.67 -0.46
C LEU A 85 1.81 9.07 -1.72
N SER A 86 0.60 9.51 -2.04
CA SER A 86 -0.14 9.04 -3.22
C SER A 86 0.59 9.34 -4.52
N HIS A 87 1.20 10.51 -4.61
CA HIS A 87 2.02 10.89 -5.75
C HIS A 87 3.29 10.03 -5.84
N ALA A 88 3.98 9.84 -4.73
CA ALA A 88 5.22 9.05 -4.67
C ALA A 88 4.99 7.59 -5.07
N GLU A 89 3.87 7.01 -4.66
CA GLU A 89 3.54 5.60 -4.95
C GLU A 89 2.73 5.42 -6.24
N ASP A 90 2.31 6.51 -6.87
CA ASP A 90 1.40 6.50 -8.02
C ASP A 90 0.16 5.63 -7.78
N HIS A 91 -0.40 5.73 -6.58
CA HIS A 91 -1.60 5.02 -6.16
C HIS A 91 -2.46 5.92 -5.30
N HIS A 92 -3.67 6.21 -5.74
CA HIS A 92 -4.49 7.29 -5.21
C HIS A 92 -5.72 6.75 -4.50
N PRO A 93 -5.95 7.18 -3.24
CA PRO A 93 -7.16 6.84 -2.52
C PRO A 93 -8.31 7.76 -2.88
N GLU A 94 -9.50 7.34 -2.55
CA GLU A 94 -10.66 8.20 -2.40
C GLU A 94 -10.71 8.73 -0.97
N LEU A 95 -10.94 10.04 -0.80
CA LEU A 95 -10.95 10.69 0.50
C LEU A 95 -12.31 11.33 0.77
N THR A 96 -12.79 11.16 2.01
CA THR A 96 -13.88 11.96 2.56
C THR A 96 -13.33 12.75 3.73
N VAL A 97 -13.27 14.08 3.58
CA VAL A 97 -12.67 14.97 4.58
C VAL A 97 -13.78 15.76 5.26
N THR A 98 -13.79 15.72 6.58
CA THR A 98 -14.65 16.52 7.42
C THR A 98 -13.79 17.36 8.37
N TYR A 99 -14.41 18.13 9.27
CA TYR A 99 -13.65 19.02 10.17
C TYR A 99 -12.57 18.29 10.98
N LYS A 100 -12.90 17.10 11.52
CA LYS A 100 -11.98 16.34 12.39
C LYS A 100 -11.62 14.97 11.86
N ASN A 101 -12.13 14.56 10.72
CA ASN A 101 -11.94 13.21 10.21
C ASN A 101 -11.52 13.20 8.75
N CYS A 102 -10.69 12.23 8.40
CA CYS A 102 -10.41 11.86 7.03
C CYS A 102 -10.66 10.37 6.86
N THR A 103 -11.66 10.00 6.07
CA THR A 103 -11.88 8.61 5.67
C THR A 103 -11.11 8.34 4.38
N VAL A 104 -10.25 7.35 4.43
CA VAL A 104 -9.39 6.92 3.33
C VAL A 104 -9.92 5.61 2.79
N ARG A 105 -10.11 5.53 1.46
CA ARG A 105 -10.54 4.32 0.77
C ARG A 105 -9.57 4.01 -0.35
N TYR A 106 -9.00 2.82 -0.30
CA TYR A 106 -8.12 2.30 -1.35
C TYR A 106 -8.78 1.19 -2.14
N ALA A 107 -8.66 1.27 -3.45
CA ALA A 107 -8.96 0.20 -4.39
C ALA A 107 -8.05 0.34 -5.61
N THR A 108 -7.88 -0.72 -6.36
CA THR A 108 -7.05 -0.74 -7.56
C THR A 108 -7.93 -0.87 -8.79
N HIS A 109 -7.94 0.15 -9.64
CA HIS A 109 -8.83 0.22 -10.82
C HIS A 109 -8.42 -0.69 -11.97
N SER A 110 -7.13 -1.00 -12.09
CA SER A 110 -6.56 -1.75 -13.21
C SER A 110 -6.76 -3.27 -13.12
N VAL A 111 -7.26 -3.79 -12.00
CA VAL A 111 -7.52 -5.22 -11.82
C VAL A 111 -8.94 -5.59 -12.27
N ASN A 112 -9.19 -6.89 -12.48
CA ASN A 112 -10.49 -7.41 -12.94
C ASN A 112 -10.96 -6.74 -14.23
N ASP A 113 -10.07 -6.65 -15.24
CA ASP A 113 -10.39 -6.04 -16.53
C ASP A 113 -10.95 -4.61 -16.43
N GLY A 114 -10.44 -3.83 -15.50
CA GLY A 114 -10.86 -2.44 -15.27
C GLY A 114 -12.08 -2.28 -14.37
N GLN A 115 -12.66 -3.35 -13.86
CA GLN A 115 -13.79 -3.28 -12.93
C GLN A 115 -13.38 -2.91 -11.51
N GLY A 116 -12.09 -3.06 -11.21
CA GLY A 116 -11.53 -2.74 -9.92
C GLY A 116 -11.59 -3.88 -8.91
N GLY A 117 -10.83 -3.74 -7.85
CA GLY A 117 -10.71 -4.69 -6.76
C GLY A 117 -9.56 -4.33 -5.86
N LEU A 118 -9.08 -5.29 -5.09
CA LEU A 118 -7.94 -5.11 -4.19
C LEU A 118 -6.68 -5.71 -4.79
N SER A 119 -5.56 -5.01 -4.59
CA SER A 119 -4.21 -5.50 -4.89
C SER A 119 -3.30 -5.25 -3.70
N HIS A 120 -2.07 -5.73 -3.77
CA HIS A 120 -1.05 -5.44 -2.76
C HIS A 120 -0.82 -3.93 -2.59
N ASN A 121 -1.00 -3.14 -3.65
CA ASN A 121 -0.83 -1.69 -3.61
C ASN A 121 -1.72 -1.03 -2.56
N ASP A 122 -2.96 -1.48 -2.42
CA ASP A 122 -3.90 -0.93 -1.45
C ASP A 122 -3.41 -1.13 -0.02
N PHE A 123 -2.89 -2.31 0.29
CA PHE A 123 -2.35 -2.63 1.62
C PHE A 123 -1.00 -1.98 1.88
N ILE A 124 -0.15 -1.84 0.87
CA ILE A 124 1.12 -1.11 0.97
C ILE A 124 0.84 0.36 1.30
N CYS A 125 -0.04 1.02 0.57
CA CYS A 125 -0.41 2.40 0.81
C CYS A 125 -1.11 2.60 2.15
N ALA A 126 -1.97 1.67 2.56
CA ALA A 126 -2.62 1.71 3.86
C ALA A 126 -1.59 1.67 5.01
N ALA A 127 -0.61 0.77 4.94
CA ALA A 127 0.45 0.70 5.93
C ALA A 127 1.31 1.98 5.98
N LYS A 128 1.60 2.57 4.83
CA LYS A 128 2.34 3.84 4.73
C LYS A 128 1.52 5.02 5.25
N ALA A 129 0.21 5.03 4.99
CA ALA A 129 -0.70 6.04 5.53
C ALA A 129 -0.73 6.01 7.06
N ASP A 130 -0.77 4.81 7.66
CA ASP A 130 -0.71 4.65 9.11
C ASP A 130 0.56 5.26 9.71
N ALA A 131 1.67 5.18 9.00
CA ALA A 131 2.95 5.72 9.44
C ALA A 131 3.01 7.26 9.40
N LEU A 132 2.05 7.92 8.76
CA LEU A 132 1.96 9.39 8.72
C LEU A 132 1.42 10.00 10.01
N ILE A 133 0.76 9.21 10.85
CA ILE A 133 0.19 9.66 12.11
C ILE A 133 1.12 9.35 13.28
N ALA A 134 1.00 10.14 14.37
CA ALA A 134 1.72 9.86 15.60
C ALA A 134 1.27 8.50 16.18
N PRO A 135 2.18 7.74 16.83
CA PRO A 135 1.86 6.41 17.38
C PRO A 135 0.67 6.39 18.34
N ASP A 136 0.40 7.51 19.01
CA ASP A 136 -0.65 7.65 20.02
C ASP A 136 -1.99 8.14 19.47
N THR A 137 -2.14 8.27 18.16
CA THR A 137 -3.40 8.66 17.56
C THR A 137 -4.33 7.46 17.52
N PRO A 138 -5.42 7.43 18.31
CA PRO A 138 -6.32 6.28 18.30
C PRO A 138 -7.05 6.17 16.97
N ALA A 139 -7.31 4.92 16.54
CA ALA A 139 -8.21 4.69 15.45
C ALA A 139 -9.62 5.13 15.85
N VAL A 140 -10.29 5.89 14.97
CA VAL A 140 -11.69 6.21 15.16
C VAL A 140 -12.49 5.02 14.71
N THR A 141 -13.16 4.38 15.64
CA THR A 141 -14.18 3.37 15.34
C THR A 141 -15.41 4.10 14.82
N ALA A 142 -15.66 3.92 13.56
CA ALA A 142 -16.91 4.39 12.97
C ALA A 142 -18.06 3.48 13.36
#